data_38cf79ddecb162090c6fd62c48578a13
#
_entry.id   38cf79ddecb162090c6fd62c48578a13
#
_cell.length_a   1.000
_cell.length_b   1.000
_cell.length_c   1.000
_cell.angle_alpha   90.00
_cell.angle_beta   90.00
_cell.angle_gamma   90.00
#
_symmetry.space_group_name_H-M   'P 1'
#
loop_
_entity.id
_entity.type
_entity.pdbx_description
1 polymer ?
#
loop_
_entity_poly.entity_id
_entity_poly.type
_entity_poly.pdbx_seq_one_letter_code
_entity_poly.pdbx_strand_id
1 'polypeptide(L)'
;MDEQLAVRAVDSLATSLPPAQVFPTLSQIVHQYFSNKTDPNQRRAALLALGVVVEGCSEFMRPHMDELWPFVLSGFKDEDASVRKAACTCLGCITEWLEDSCIEKHEILVPVRLTIVAAIHQLYSISFPTGAAQPRPRSCYARSCLYGSRRLARALG
;
A
#
# COMPACT_ATOMS: atom_id res chain seq x y z
N MET A 1 2.85 -13.02 17.51
CA MET A 1 3.68 -11.81 17.33
C MET A 1 2.75 -10.70 16.87
N ASP A 2 2.82 -9.55 17.48
CA ASP A 2 1.94 -8.42 17.13
C ASP A 2 2.35 -7.89 15.74
N GLU A 3 1.40 -7.81 14.82
CA GLU A 3 1.61 -7.32 13.45
C GLU A 3 2.25 -5.92 13.42
N GLN A 4 1.85 -5.07 14.35
CA GLN A 4 2.40 -3.71 14.45
C GLN A 4 3.89 -3.71 14.83
N LEU A 5 4.31 -4.67 15.65
CA LEU A 5 5.71 -4.83 16.01
C LEU A 5 6.54 -5.28 14.81
N ALA A 6 6.03 -6.24 14.04
CA ALA A 6 6.69 -6.71 12.82
C ALA A 6 6.83 -5.60 11.78
N VAL A 7 5.78 -4.82 11.56
CA VAL A 7 5.79 -3.66 10.65
C VAL A 7 6.84 -2.63 11.08
N ARG A 8 6.90 -2.27 12.36
CA ARG A 8 7.92 -1.34 12.89
C ARG A 8 9.34 -1.87 12.75
N ALA A 9 9.54 -3.18 12.93
CA ALA A 9 10.86 -3.78 12.77
C ALA A 9 11.33 -3.69 11.30
N VAL A 10 10.46 -3.99 10.34
CA VAL A 10 10.75 -3.86 8.91
C VAL A 10 11.05 -2.40 8.52
N ASP A 11 10.25 -1.45 9.02
CA ASP A 11 10.44 -0.03 8.81
C ASP A 11 11.81 0.45 9.35
N SER A 12 12.14 0.06 10.59
CA SER A 12 13.43 0.38 11.19
C SER A 12 14.61 -0.20 10.41
N LEU A 13 14.47 -1.41 9.87
CA LEU A 13 15.50 -2.02 9.01
C LEU A 13 15.64 -1.26 7.69
N ALA A 14 14.53 -0.91 7.05
CA ALA A 14 14.51 -0.21 5.77
C ALA A 14 15.13 1.20 5.86
N THR A 15 14.94 1.88 6.99
CA THR A 15 15.49 3.23 7.22
C THR A 15 16.91 3.22 7.74
N SER A 16 17.36 2.13 8.40
CA SER A 16 18.69 2.03 9.03
C SER A 16 19.74 1.36 8.14
N LEU A 17 19.33 0.53 7.19
CA LEU A 17 20.24 -0.22 6.31
C LEU A 17 20.27 0.39 4.90
N PRO A 18 21.38 0.21 4.16
CA PRO A 18 21.47 0.64 2.77
C PRO A 18 20.39 -0.04 1.90
N PRO A 19 19.63 0.72 1.07
CA PRO A 19 18.59 0.18 0.22
C PRO A 19 19.02 -0.97 -0.69
N ALA A 20 20.28 -0.93 -1.16
CA ALA A 20 20.87 -1.98 -1.99
C ALA A 20 20.98 -3.35 -1.29
N GLN A 21 20.96 -3.38 0.04
CA GLN A 21 20.97 -4.63 0.81
C GLN A 21 19.55 -5.08 1.17
N VAL A 22 18.66 -4.14 1.46
CA VAL A 22 17.27 -4.42 1.88
C VAL A 22 16.41 -4.85 0.71
N PHE A 23 16.42 -4.09 -0.38
CA PHE A 23 15.49 -4.27 -1.48
C PHE A 23 15.61 -5.63 -2.20
N PRO A 24 16.77 -6.16 -2.54
CA PRO A 24 16.88 -7.47 -3.22
C PRO A 24 16.32 -8.61 -2.39
N THR A 25 16.58 -8.61 -1.09
CA THR A 25 16.04 -9.61 -0.15
C THR A 25 14.53 -9.48 -0.03
N LEU A 26 14.03 -8.25 0.10
CA LEU A 26 12.60 -7.99 0.16
C LEU A 26 11.89 -8.43 -1.13
N SER A 27 12.44 -8.08 -2.29
CA SER A 27 11.88 -8.46 -3.59
C SER A 27 11.71 -9.98 -3.72
N GLN A 28 12.72 -10.75 -3.32
CA GLN A 28 12.63 -12.22 -3.31
C GLN A 28 11.53 -12.73 -2.38
N ILE A 29 11.40 -12.17 -1.18
CA ILE A 29 10.35 -12.55 -0.23
C ILE A 29 8.96 -12.18 -0.78
N VAL A 30 8.80 -11.00 -1.37
CA VAL A 30 7.55 -10.56 -1.98
C VAL A 30 7.14 -11.52 -3.10
N HIS A 31 8.06 -11.86 -4.00
CA HIS A 31 7.80 -12.82 -5.07
C HIS A 31 7.38 -14.19 -4.53
N GLN A 32 8.10 -14.71 -3.54
CA GLN A 32 7.82 -16.01 -2.94
C GLN A 32 6.46 -16.03 -2.25
N TYR A 33 6.18 -15.03 -1.41
CA TYR A 33 4.95 -14.98 -0.63
C TYR A 33 3.72 -14.68 -1.49
N PHE A 34 3.88 -13.84 -2.49
CA PHE A 34 2.77 -13.50 -3.38
C PHE A 34 2.43 -14.64 -4.36
N SER A 35 3.40 -15.50 -4.68
CA SER A 35 3.19 -16.71 -5.49
C SER A 35 2.41 -17.80 -4.74
N ASN A 36 2.38 -17.73 -3.41
CA ASN A 36 1.63 -18.68 -2.59
C ASN A 36 0.14 -18.33 -2.55
N LYS A 37 -0.64 -18.96 -3.44
CA LYS A 37 -2.09 -18.74 -3.54
C LYS A 37 -2.89 -19.33 -2.37
N THR A 38 -2.30 -20.25 -1.61
CA THR A 38 -3.01 -20.98 -0.55
C THR A 38 -3.07 -20.21 0.77
N ASP A 39 -2.10 -19.31 1.04
CA ASP A 39 -2.03 -18.58 2.30
C ASP A 39 -2.21 -17.07 2.09
N PRO A 40 -3.40 -16.52 2.39
CA PRO A 40 -3.66 -15.08 2.28
C PRO A 40 -2.81 -14.24 3.23
N ASN A 41 -2.37 -14.81 4.38
CA ASN A 41 -1.55 -14.07 5.34
C ASN A 41 -0.16 -13.76 4.77
N GLN A 42 0.42 -14.68 3.99
CA GLN A 42 1.68 -14.43 3.30
C GLN A 42 1.55 -13.36 2.24
N ARG A 43 0.52 -13.40 1.40
CA ARG A 43 0.26 -12.36 0.39
C ARG A 43 0.03 -10.99 1.02
N ARG A 44 -0.73 -10.96 2.12
CA ARG A 44 -0.95 -9.75 2.92
C ARG A 44 0.36 -9.21 3.49
N ALA A 45 1.17 -10.06 4.11
CA ALA A 45 2.46 -9.67 4.69
C ALA A 45 3.42 -9.11 3.63
N ALA A 46 3.46 -9.70 2.43
CA ALA A 46 4.26 -9.22 1.31
C ALA A 46 3.88 -7.79 0.90
N LEU A 47 2.58 -7.50 0.78
CA LEU A 47 2.09 -6.17 0.42
C LEU A 47 2.37 -5.14 1.50
N LEU A 48 2.19 -5.50 2.79
CA LEU A 48 2.49 -4.60 3.89
C LEU A 48 3.99 -4.30 3.98
N ALA A 49 4.84 -5.33 3.84
CA ALA A 49 6.28 -5.16 3.83
C ALA A 49 6.74 -4.27 2.68
N LEU A 50 6.19 -4.48 1.47
CA LEU A 50 6.47 -3.64 0.32
C LEU A 50 6.11 -2.17 0.57
N GLY A 51 4.92 -1.90 1.13
CA GLY A 51 4.48 -0.55 1.43
C GLY A 51 5.34 0.15 2.48
N VAL A 52 5.76 -0.57 3.51
CA VAL A 52 6.57 0.01 4.60
C VAL A 52 7.98 0.37 4.14
N VAL A 53 8.58 -0.46 3.29
CA VAL A 53 9.97 -0.27 2.82
C VAL A 53 10.10 0.86 1.80
N VAL A 54 9.01 1.30 1.19
CA VAL A 54 9.03 2.40 0.20
C VAL A 54 9.69 3.65 0.76
N GLU A 55 9.44 4.04 2.02
CA GLU A 55 10.03 5.23 2.65
C GLU A 55 11.56 5.19 2.62
N GLY A 56 12.16 4.11 3.07
CA GLY A 56 13.62 3.98 3.14
C GLY A 56 14.31 3.61 1.81
N CYS A 57 13.56 3.07 0.85
CA CYS A 57 14.10 2.50 -0.39
C CYS A 57 13.54 3.14 -1.67
N SER A 58 12.82 4.25 -1.60
CA SER A 58 12.08 4.85 -2.72
C SER A 58 12.94 5.04 -3.98
N GLU A 59 14.12 5.64 -3.85
CA GLU A 59 15.02 5.90 -4.96
C GLU A 59 15.54 4.61 -5.63
N PHE A 60 15.77 3.57 -4.83
CA PHE A 60 16.22 2.28 -5.33
C PHE A 60 15.06 1.47 -5.95
N MET A 61 13.85 1.64 -5.44
CA MET A 61 12.65 0.98 -5.94
C MET A 61 12.15 1.57 -7.26
N ARG A 62 12.36 2.86 -7.49
CA ARG A 62 11.87 3.59 -8.68
C ARG A 62 12.12 2.86 -10.01
N PRO A 63 13.34 2.41 -10.35
CA PRO A 63 13.60 1.68 -11.59
C PRO A 63 12.94 0.29 -11.65
N HIS A 64 12.55 -0.27 -10.51
CA HIS A 64 11.95 -1.61 -10.41
C HIS A 64 10.42 -1.59 -10.27
N MET A 65 9.80 -0.41 -10.34
CA MET A 65 8.35 -0.29 -10.13
C MET A 65 7.52 -1.08 -11.15
N ASP A 66 8.00 -1.22 -12.40
CA ASP A 66 7.29 -2.02 -13.39
C ASP A 66 7.16 -3.51 -13.02
N GLU A 67 8.14 -4.03 -12.27
CA GLU A 67 8.11 -5.41 -11.74
C GLU A 67 7.20 -5.53 -10.52
N LEU A 68 7.02 -4.45 -9.75
CA LEU A 68 6.24 -4.44 -8.51
C LEU A 68 4.76 -4.16 -8.74
N TRP A 69 4.40 -3.39 -9.78
CA TRP A 69 3.01 -3.06 -10.08
C TRP A 69 2.08 -4.27 -10.20
N PRO A 70 2.46 -5.38 -10.87
CA PRO A 70 1.61 -6.57 -10.97
C PRO A 70 1.20 -7.13 -9.60
N PHE A 71 2.07 -7.09 -8.59
CA PHE A 71 1.76 -7.56 -7.24
C PHE A 71 0.73 -6.66 -6.56
N VAL A 72 0.93 -5.35 -6.61
CA VAL A 72 0.02 -4.38 -6.01
C VAL A 72 -1.35 -4.45 -6.68
N LEU A 73 -1.39 -4.47 -8.02
CA LEU A 73 -2.64 -4.51 -8.80
C LEU A 73 -3.41 -5.81 -8.61
N SER A 74 -2.70 -6.96 -8.52
CA SER A 74 -3.37 -8.24 -8.25
C SER A 74 -3.90 -8.32 -6.83
N GLY A 75 -3.22 -7.68 -5.86
CA GLY A 75 -3.70 -7.58 -4.48
C GLY A 75 -5.08 -6.92 -4.35
N PHE A 76 -5.45 -5.98 -5.22
CA PHE A 76 -6.79 -5.39 -5.23
C PHE A 76 -7.89 -6.36 -5.68
N LYS A 77 -7.53 -7.39 -6.43
CA LYS A 77 -8.45 -8.40 -6.96
C LYS A 77 -8.41 -9.70 -6.15
N ASP A 78 -7.66 -9.73 -5.05
CA ASP A 78 -7.54 -10.91 -4.20
C ASP A 78 -8.90 -11.30 -3.60
N GLU A 79 -9.13 -12.58 -3.42
CA GLU A 79 -10.35 -13.12 -2.82
C GLU A 79 -10.47 -12.69 -1.35
N ASP A 80 -9.34 -12.61 -0.64
CA ASP A 80 -9.30 -12.24 0.77
C ASP A 80 -9.34 -10.72 0.99
N ALA A 81 -10.27 -10.28 1.84
CA ALA A 81 -10.46 -8.87 2.13
C ALA A 81 -9.26 -8.22 2.84
N SER A 82 -8.50 -8.99 3.63
CA SER A 82 -7.33 -8.49 4.33
C SER A 82 -6.16 -8.23 3.38
N VAL A 83 -6.04 -9.02 2.31
CA VAL A 83 -5.07 -8.81 1.24
C VAL A 83 -5.44 -7.56 0.42
N ARG A 84 -6.72 -7.40 0.06
CA ARG A 84 -7.18 -6.17 -0.63
C ARG A 84 -6.92 -4.92 0.20
N LYS A 85 -7.15 -4.98 1.52
CA LYS A 85 -6.83 -3.87 2.45
C LYS A 85 -5.34 -3.57 2.47
N ALA A 86 -4.48 -4.58 2.51
CA ALA A 86 -3.04 -4.43 2.46
C ALA A 86 -2.57 -3.79 1.13
N ALA A 87 -3.17 -4.17 0.01
CA ALA A 87 -2.90 -3.54 -1.29
C ALA A 87 -3.25 -2.04 -1.29
N CYS A 88 -4.38 -1.66 -0.67
CA CYS A 88 -4.74 -0.25 -0.51
C CYS A 88 -3.71 0.52 0.33
N THR A 89 -3.24 -0.08 1.43
CA THR A 89 -2.21 0.51 2.29
C THR A 89 -0.89 0.66 1.53
N CYS A 90 -0.46 -0.39 0.84
CA CYS A 90 0.75 -0.39 0.01
C CYS A 90 0.71 0.72 -1.05
N LEU A 91 -0.39 0.82 -1.79
CA LEU A 91 -0.57 1.90 -2.78
C LEU A 91 -0.51 3.29 -2.13
N GLY A 92 -1.10 3.45 -0.93
CA GLY A 92 -1.01 4.70 -0.18
C GLY A 92 0.43 5.12 0.09
N CYS A 93 1.27 4.20 0.56
CA CYS A 93 2.70 4.44 0.79
C CYS A 93 3.45 4.74 -0.52
N ILE A 94 3.19 3.98 -1.59
CA ILE A 94 3.80 4.21 -2.91
C ILE A 94 3.44 5.61 -3.43
N THR A 95 2.19 6.05 -3.30
CA THR A 95 1.77 7.38 -3.76
C THR A 95 2.37 8.52 -2.94
N GLU A 96 2.80 8.26 -1.72
CA GLU A 96 3.45 9.27 -0.87
C GLU A 96 4.92 9.49 -1.26
N TRP A 97 5.63 8.43 -1.61
CA TRP A 97 7.08 8.45 -1.82
C TRP A 97 7.52 8.30 -3.28
N LEU A 98 6.67 7.76 -4.15
CA LEU A 98 6.93 7.49 -5.57
C LEU A 98 5.80 8.08 -6.44
N GLU A 99 5.47 9.36 -6.23
CA GLU A 99 4.38 10.06 -6.91
C GLU A 99 4.53 9.99 -8.44
N ASP A 100 5.74 10.21 -8.97
CA ASP A 100 6.02 10.18 -10.41
C ASP A 100 5.66 8.83 -11.04
N SER A 101 6.05 7.72 -10.38
CA SER A 101 5.73 6.36 -10.84
C SER A 101 4.22 6.08 -10.83
N CYS A 102 3.48 6.71 -9.91
CA CYS A 102 2.02 6.63 -9.88
C CYS A 102 1.36 7.44 -10.99
N ILE A 103 1.93 8.61 -11.32
CA ILE A 103 1.43 9.46 -12.42
C ILE A 103 1.61 8.73 -13.76
N GLU A 104 2.72 8.07 -13.99
CA GLU A 104 2.95 7.26 -15.20
C GLU A 104 1.91 6.14 -15.38
N LYS A 105 1.39 5.60 -14.29
CA LYS A 105 0.37 4.52 -14.30
C LYS A 105 -1.05 5.01 -13.99
N HIS A 106 -1.32 6.31 -14.10
CA HIS A 106 -2.58 6.92 -13.69
C HIS A 106 -3.82 6.29 -14.36
N GLU A 107 -3.73 5.90 -15.63
CA GLU A 107 -4.84 5.27 -16.36
C GLU A 107 -5.34 4.00 -15.69
N ILE A 108 -4.44 3.23 -15.07
CA ILE A 108 -4.77 1.99 -14.36
C ILE A 108 -5.15 2.27 -12.91
N LEU A 109 -4.44 3.20 -12.26
CA LEU A 109 -4.59 3.46 -10.83
C LEU A 109 -5.82 4.28 -10.49
N VAL A 110 -6.24 5.22 -11.33
CA VAL A 110 -7.41 6.06 -11.08
C VAL A 110 -8.70 5.25 -10.99
N PRO A 111 -9.04 4.34 -11.92
CA PRO A 111 -10.23 3.49 -11.79
C PRO A 111 -10.21 2.60 -10.53
N VAL A 112 -9.06 1.99 -10.23
CA VAL A 112 -8.89 1.16 -9.03
C VAL A 112 -9.15 1.97 -7.77
N ARG A 113 -8.62 3.17 -7.71
CA ARG A 113 -8.74 4.07 -6.58
C ARG A 113 -10.17 4.57 -6.37
N LEU A 114 -10.87 4.93 -7.44
CA LEU A 114 -12.28 5.33 -7.39
C LEU A 114 -13.16 4.19 -6.87
N THR A 115 -12.90 2.96 -7.31
CA THR A 115 -13.61 1.78 -6.81
C THR A 115 -13.38 1.55 -5.31
N ILE A 116 -12.15 1.72 -4.84
CA ILE A 116 -11.80 1.60 -3.41
C ILE A 116 -12.47 2.69 -2.59
N VAL A 117 -12.42 3.94 -3.03
CA VAL A 117 -13.04 5.08 -2.34
C VAL A 117 -14.56 4.90 -2.26
N ALA A 118 -15.17 4.46 -3.35
CA ALA A 118 -16.62 4.18 -3.39
C ALA A 118 -17.00 3.05 -2.42
N ALA A 119 -16.22 1.95 -2.39
CA ALA A 119 -16.45 0.83 -1.47
C ALA A 119 -16.28 1.25 0.01
N ILE A 120 -15.25 2.04 0.31
CA ILE A 120 -15.03 2.59 1.66
C ILE A 120 -16.18 3.51 2.04
N HIS A 121 -16.59 4.42 1.16
CA HIS A 121 -17.70 5.34 1.41
C HIS A 121 -19.01 4.58 1.69
N GLN A 122 -19.26 3.52 0.92
CA GLN A 122 -20.44 2.67 1.11
C GLN A 122 -20.43 1.95 2.46
N LEU A 123 -19.28 1.42 2.89
CA LEU A 123 -19.13 0.79 4.21
C LEU A 123 -19.29 1.80 5.35
N TYR A 124 -18.75 3.01 5.21
CA TYR A 124 -18.91 4.08 6.21
C TYR A 124 -20.35 4.56 6.31
N SER A 125 -21.05 4.68 5.19
CA SER A 125 -22.47 5.10 5.17
C SER A 125 -23.40 4.09 5.84
N ILE A 126 -23.03 2.81 5.81
CA ILE A 126 -23.79 1.74 6.48
C ILE A 126 -23.47 1.70 8.00
N SER A 127 -22.24 2.03 8.38
CA SER A 127 -21.76 1.88 9.77
C SER A 127 -22.00 3.09 10.65
N PHE A 128 -22.21 4.29 10.07
CA PHE A 128 -22.44 5.54 10.81
C PHE A 128 -23.59 6.34 10.21
N PRO A 129 -24.79 6.30 10.83
CA PRO A 129 -25.86 7.20 10.45
C PRO A 129 -25.44 8.65 10.66
N THR A 130 -25.83 9.50 9.72
CA THR A 130 -25.58 10.95 9.66
C THR A 130 -25.81 11.63 11.01
N GLY A 131 -24.75 12.08 11.67
CA GLY A 131 -24.82 12.83 12.93
C GLY A 131 -23.76 12.50 13.99
N ALA A 132 -23.01 11.42 13.86
CA ALA A 132 -21.95 11.08 14.81
C ALA A 132 -20.60 11.71 14.40
N ALA A 133 -19.91 12.35 15.35
CA ALA A 133 -18.58 12.92 15.14
C ALA A 133 -17.60 11.83 14.65
N GLN A 134 -17.04 12.01 13.46
CA GLN A 134 -16.11 11.08 12.86
C GLN A 134 -14.82 11.01 13.69
N PRO A 135 -14.39 9.81 14.15
CA PRO A 135 -13.11 9.67 14.81
C PRO A 135 -11.99 10.00 13.84
N ARG A 136 -11.13 10.94 14.22
CA ARG A 136 -9.94 11.27 13.43
C ARG A 136 -9.00 10.06 13.40
N PRO A 137 -8.53 9.63 12.22
CA PRO A 137 -7.61 8.51 12.12
C PRO A 137 -6.30 8.82 12.84
N ARG A 138 -5.96 8.00 13.84
CA ARG A 138 -4.79 8.19 14.72
C ARG A 138 -3.51 7.49 14.23
N SER A 139 -3.56 6.73 13.11
CA SER A 139 -2.39 6.03 12.59
C SER A 139 -1.86 6.67 11.31
N CYS A 140 -0.55 6.60 11.09
CA CYS A 140 0.11 7.03 9.86
C CYS A 140 -0.54 6.38 8.63
N TYR A 141 -0.91 5.10 8.73
CA TYR A 141 -1.61 4.35 7.68
C TYR A 141 -2.91 5.00 7.20
N ALA A 142 -3.71 5.54 8.11
CA ALA A 142 -4.96 6.20 7.75
C ALA A 142 -4.74 7.61 7.17
N ARG A 143 -3.63 8.26 7.50
CA ARG A 143 -3.24 9.55 6.90
C ARG A 143 -2.75 9.35 5.46
N SER A 144 -1.92 8.35 5.19
CA SER A 144 -1.39 8.06 3.84
C SER A 144 -2.51 7.81 2.83
N CYS A 145 -3.54 7.03 3.20
CA CYS A 145 -4.70 6.81 2.32
C CYS A 145 -5.46 8.08 1.96
N LEU A 146 -5.55 9.05 2.89
CA LEU A 146 -6.28 10.30 2.67
C LEU A 146 -5.41 11.40 2.04
N TYR A 147 -4.11 11.45 2.38
CA TYR A 147 -3.20 12.50 1.93
C TYR A 147 -2.74 12.28 0.48
N GLY A 148 -2.39 11.05 0.12
CA GLY A 148 -2.05 10.70 -1.26
C GLY A 148 -3.19 11.00 -2.24
N SER A 149 -4.48 10.97 -1.77
CA SER A 149 -5.64 11.33 -2.58
C SER A 149 -5.63 12.79 -3.01
N ARG A 150 -5.23 13.69 -2.11
CA ARG A 150 -5.23 15.14 -2.37
C ARG A 150 -4.07 15.59 -3.25
N ARG A 151 -2.91 14.91 -3.18
CA ARG A 151 -1.76 15.23 -4.03
C ARG A 151 -1.99 14.80 -5.48
N LEU A 152 -2.43 13.57 -5.72
CA LEU A 152 -2.76 13.09 -7.07
C LEU A 152 -3.89 13.91 -7.72
N ALA A 153 -4.90 14.30 -6.96
CA ALA A 153 -5.96 15.17 -7.48
C ALA A 153 -5.46 16.57 -7.88
N ARG A 154 -4.40 17.08 -7.23
CA ARG A 154 -3.77 18.36 -7.63
C ARG A 154 -2.83 18.24 -8.81
N ALA A 155 -2.24 17.08 -9.02
CA ALA A 155 -1.32 16.84 -10.15
C ALA A 155 -2.06 16.54 -11.47
N LEU A 156 -3.30 16.09 -11.39
CA LEU A 156 -4.13 15.71 -12.54
C LEU A 156 -5.22 16.76 -12.88
N GLY A 157 -5.40 17.80 -12.10
CA GLY A 157 -6.39 18.86 -12.31
C GLY A 157 -5.83 20.18 -12.59
#